data_63b0cacc5c4716be1982b1f24e211979
#
_entry.id   63b0cacc5c4716be1982b1f24e211979
#
_cell.length_a   1.000
_cell.length_b   1.000
_cell.length_c   1.000
_cell.angle_alpha   90.00
_cell.angle_beta   90.00
_cell.angle_gamma   90.00
#
_symmetry.space_group_name_H-M   'P 1'
#
loop_
_entity.id
_entity.type
_entity.pdbx_description
1 polymer ?
#
loop_
_entity_poly.entity_id
_entity_poly.type
_entity_poly.pdbx_seq_one_letter_code
_entity_poly.pdbx_strand_id
1 'polypeptide(L)'
;MRRRTFVTDLAATAIAPLVASDLIHAGFASALEGRGPDVDEWRAKLSTYGHDYMSMGAAEIQQRLAGELVLLRRQADRPELWGVAAKLMTLYAKTFPGSDGVKAVNWYGMAAEAADRSGDPDTRVWVRGRAAIALGYEGAALPVADRLAAEALRLDDRPSLGRLNAVMGRAHVAALRGDRSTALTLADEGRRIHDRVGSHEQDSDYAVPWWRQNVFLSLLLARLGEEHGAAEAQEAAARELPPTLPRFTTHLELHRGLMMARSGDRAGGAGYARAALEQLPPEKHSLTLRMLLAEIESVPAG
;
A
#
# COMPACT_ATOMS: atom_id res chain seq x y z
N MET A 1 -23.71 11.24 31.19
CA MET A 1 -22.68 11.61 30.19
C MET A 1 -21.33 11.09 30.63
N ARG A 2 -20.48 10.56 29.70
CA ARG A 2 -19.12 10.02 29.88
C ARG A 2 -19.00 8.64 30.52
N ARG A 3 -19.23 7.59 29.75
CA ARG A 3 -18.72 6.21 29.98
C ARG A 3 -18.58 5.46 28.64
N ARG A 4 -17.76 5.93 27.70
CA ARG A 4 -17.47 5.18 26.43
C ARG A 4 -16.03 5.29 25.93
N THR A 5 -15.06 5.67 26.77
CA THR A 5 -13.66 5.86 26.32
C THR A 5 -12.65 4.93 26.99
N PHE A 6 -13.06 3.91 27.75
CA PHE A 6 -12.14 3.11 28.58
C PHE A 6 -11.83 1.70 28.06
N VAL A 7 -12.44 1.24 26.96
CA VAL A 7 -12.25 -0.14 26.49
C VAL A 7 -11.28 -0.24 25.32
N THR A 8 -11.00 0.86 24.62
CA THR A 8 -10.07 0.89 23.48
C THR A 8 -8.59 0.98 23.86
N ASP A 9 -8.26 1.47 25.05
CA ASP A 9 -6.87 1.63 25.48
C ASP A 9 -6.23 0.36 26.06
N LEU A 10 -7.04 -0.62 26.53
CA LEU A 10 -6.52 -1.85 27.13
C LEU A 10 -5.98 -2.86 26.10
N ALA A 11 -6.50 -2.86 24.88
CA ALA A 11 -5.99 -3.75 23.81
C ALA A 11 -4.65 -3.26 23.23
N ALA A 12 -4.46 -1.94 23.14
CA ALA A 12 -3.21 -1.35 22.65
C ALA A 12 -2.05 -1.51 23.64
N THR A 13 -2.32 -1.50 24.95
CA THR A 13 -1.30 -1.66 26.00
C THR A 13 -0.81 -3.09 26.19
N ALA A 14 -1.58 -4.11 25.80
CA ALA A 14 -1.17 -5.52 25.92
C ALA A 14 -0.24 -6.00 24.77
N ILE A 15 -0.30 -5.36 23.60
CA ILE A 15 0.52 -5.72 22.43
C ILE A 15 1.93 -5.11 22.54
N ALA A 16 2.08 -3.94 23.15
CA ALA A 16 3.35 -3.24 23.27
C ALA A 16 4.45 -4.03 24.02
N PRO A 17 4.18 -4.74 25.12
CA PRO A 17 5.20 -5.53 25.84
C PRO A 17 5.69 -6.76 25.05
N LEU A 18 4.83 -7.42 24.29
CA LEU A 18 5.21 -8.58 23.45
C LEU A 18 6.11 -8.16 22.30
N VAL A 19 5.76 -7.07 21.61
CA VAL A 19 6.58 -6.51 20.54
C VAL A 19 7.94 -6.07 21.07
N ALA A 20 8.00 -5.44 22.22
CA ALA A 20 9.26 -5.04 22.86
C ALA A 20 10.14 -6.26 23.24
N SER A 21 9.54 -7.34 23.74
CA SER A 21 10.24 -8.58 24.07
C SER A 21 10.88 -9.20 22.84
N ASP A 22 10.14 -9.33 21.75
CA ASP A 22 10.65 -9.91 20.51
C ASP A 22 11.76 -9.05 19.88
N LEU A 23 11.63 -7.73 19.96
CA LEU A 23 12.66 -6.79 19.50
C LEU A 23 13.96 -6.90 20.30
N ILE A 24 13.84 -7.03 21.64
CA ILE A 24 14.96 -7.22 22.55
C ILE A 24 15.64 -8.58 22.26
N HIS A 25 14.84 -9.65 22.14
CA HIS A 25 15.34 -10.98 21.84
C HIS A 25 16.09 -11.02 20.49
N ALA A 26 15.48 -10.50 19.43
CA ALA A 26 16.14 -10.42 18.13
C ALA A 26 17.43 -9.59 18.17
N GLY A 27 17.44 -8.51 18.96
CA GLY A 27 18.60 -7.69 19.18
C GLY A 27 19.74 -8.44 19.86
N PHE A 28 19.47 -9.25 20.87
CA PHE A 28 20.48 -10.05 21.57
C PHE A 28 20.93 -11.25 20.74
N ALA A 29 20.02 -11.96 20.06
CA ALA A 29 20.38 -13.07 19.18
C ALA A 29 21.39 -12.64 18.12
N SER A 30 21.13 -11.53 17.43
CA SER A 30 22.06 -10.96 16.44
C SER A 30 23.41 -10.53 17.06
N ALA A 31 23.40 -10.02 18.30
CA ALA A 31 24.65 -9.64 18.98
C ALA A 31 25.49 -10.86 19.39
N LEU A 32 24.84 -11.96 19.77
CA LEU A 32 25.49 -13.20 20.16
C LEU A 32 26.07 -13.97 18.97
N GLU A 33 25.43 -13.89 17.81
CA GLU A 33 25.87 -14.49 16.55
C GLU A 33 27.09 -13.78 15.94
N GLY A 34 27.42 -12.58 16.43
CA GLY A 34 28.62 -11.81 16.07
C GLY A 34 28.64 -11.28 14.61
N ARG A 35 27.70 -11.66 13.77
CA ARG A 35 27.47 -11.20 12.39
C ARG A 35 25.99 -11.04 12.16
N GLY A 36 25.53 -9.81 11.89
CA GLY A 36 24.22 -9.62 11.31
C GLY A 36 24.16 -10.14 9.87
N PRO A 37 22.94 -10.30 9.29
CA PRO A 37 22.76 -10.76 7.94
C PRO A 37 23.64 -10.01 6.93
N ASP A 38 24.18 -10.72 5.95
CA ASP A 38 24.91 -10.08 4.85
C ASP A 38 23.94 -9.45 3.82
N VAL A 39 24.47 -8.85 2.77
CA VAL A 39 23.66 -8.13 1.75
C VAL A 39 22.70 -9.08 1.02
N ASP A 40 23.15 -10.31 0.72
CA ASP A 40 22.34 -11.26 -0.03
C ASP A 40 21.26 -11.89 0.86
N GLU A 41 21.54 -12.14 2.12
CA GLU A 41 20.55 -12.52 3.12
C GLU A 41 19.49 -11.44 3.31
N TRP A 42 19.88 -10.15 3.35
CA TRP A 42 18.94 -9.04 3.40
C TRP A 42 18.08 -8.91 2.14
N ARG A 43 18.66 -9.20 0.95
CA ARG A 43 17.89 -9.22 -0.31
C ARG A 43 16.90 -10.38 -0.33
N ALA A 44 17.28 -11.56 0.16
CA ALA A 44 16.37 -12.69 0.29
C ALA A 44 15.22 -12.37 1.26
N LYS A 45 15.51 -11.80 2.42
CA LYS A 45 14.47 -11.33 3.37
C LYS A 45 13.55 -10.29 2.72
N LEU A 46 14.10 -9.33 1.98
CA LEU A 46 13.30 -8.33 1.26
C LEU A 46 12.30 -9.02 0.31
N SER A 47 12.74 -10.00 -0.48
CA SER A 47 11.86 -10.78 -1.37
C SER A 47 10.74 -11.47 -0.57
N THR A 48 11.09 -12.18 0.52
CA THR A 48 10.11 -12.83 1.40
C THR A 48 9.07 -11.85 1.93
N TYR A 49 9.48 -10.67 2.40
CA TYR A 49 8.54 -9.65 2.90
C TYR A 49 7.63 -9.08 1.82
N GLY A 50 8.05 -9.11 0.55
CA GLY A 50 7.18 -8.77 -0.57
C GLY A 50 5.97 -9.71 -0.67
N HIS A 51 6.18 -11.02 -0.53
CA HIS A 51 5.13 -12.05 -0.53
C HIS A 51 4.31 -12.02 0.76
N ASP A 52 4.99 -11.97 1.91
CA ASP A 52 4.35 -11.95 3.22
C ASP A 52 3.36 -10.79 3.34
N TYR A 53 3.73 -9.60 2.84
CA TYR A 53 2.84 -8.44 2.86
C TYR A 53 1.54 -8.68 2.07
N MET A 54 1.58 -9.47 1.02
CA MET A 54 0.40 -9.76 0.21
C MET A 54 -0.57 -10.72 0.88
N SER A 55 -0.08 -11.67 1.66
CA SER A 55 -0.84 -12.79 2.24
C SER A 55 -1.15 -12.66 3.73
N MET A 56 -0.28 -12.01 4.50
CA MET A 56 -0.39 -11.89 5.96
C MET A 56 -1.30 -10.75 6.42
N GLY A 57 -1.69 -10.77 7.69
CA GLY A 57 -2.40 -9.67 8.33
C GLY A 57 -1.48 -8.47 8.62
N ALA A 58 -2.05 -7.25 8.63
CA ALA A 58 -1.27 -6.02 8.82
C ALA A 58 -0.51 -5.96 10.16
N ALA A 59 -1.10 -6.46 11.25
CA ALA A 59 -0.47 -6.45 12.56
C ALA A 59 0.73 -7.41 12.64
N GLU A 60 0.61 -8.60 12.07
CA GLU A 60 1.68 -9.59 12.04
C GLU A 60 2.87 -9.10 11.22
N ILE A 61 2.62 -8.62 10.00
CA ILE A 61 3.69 -8.11 9.14
C ILE A 61 4.36 -6.87 9.76
N GLN A 62 3.59 -6.01 10.43
CA GLN A 62 4.13 -4.85 11.15
C GLN A 62 5.11 -5.26 12.24
N GLN A 63 4.75 -6.23 13.07
CA GLN A 63 5.60 -6.72 14.15
C GLN A 63 6.92 -7.30 13.61
N ARG A 64 6.84 -8.15 12.59
CA ARG A 64 8.02 -8.76 11.97
C ARG A 64 8.95 -7.71 11.33
N LEU A 65 8.40 -6.77 10.56
CA LEU A 65 9.17 -5.69 9.94
C LEU A 65 9.83 -4.78 10.98
N ALA A 66 9.18 -4.50 12.11
CA ALA A 66 9.76 -3.71 13.19
C ALA A 66 11.05 -4.36 13.72
N GLY A 67 11.05 -5.69 13.91
CA GLY A 67 12.24 -6.44 14.31
C GLY A 67 13.38 -6.32 13.31
N GLU A 68 13.08 -6.54 12.03
CA GLU A 68 14.10 -6.45 10.97
C GLU A 68 14.67 -5.03 10.83
N LEU A 69 13.84 -4.00 10.94
CA LEU A 69 14.32 -2.60 10.87
C LEU A 69 15.26 -2.25 12.05
N VAL A 70 15.01 -2.81 13.25
CA VAL A 70 15.93 -2.64 14.38
C VAL A 70 17.29 -3.31 14.14
N LEU A 71 17.30 -4.52 13.56
CA LEU A 71 18.53 -5.23 13.19
C LEU A 71 19.28 -4.49 12.08
N LEU A 72 18.58 -4.09 11.04
CA LEU A 72 19.14 -3.38 9.89
C LEU A 72 19.76 -2.03 10.29
N ARG A 73 19.15 -1.32 11.26
CA ARG A 73 19.70 -0.07 11.80
C ARG A 73 21.10 -0.24 12.36
N ARG A 74 21.45 -1.39 12.94
CA ARG A 74 22.80 -1.66 13.49
C ARG A 74 23.87 -1.77 12.40
N GLN A 75 23.45 -1.95 11.16
CA GLN A 75 24.33 -2.06 9.98
C GLN A 75 24.19 -0.83 9.07
N ALA A 76 23.73 0.31 9.62
CA ALA A 76 23.49 1.54 8.86
C ALA A 76 24.76 2.24 8.35
N ASP A 77 25.93 1.77 8.76
CA ASP A 77 27.24 2.13 8.22
C ASP A 77 27.56 1.50 6.86
N ARG A 78 26.76 0.50 6.44
CA ARG A 78 26.89 -0.21 5.18
C ARG A 78 26.05 0.43 4.08
N PRO A 79 26.66 1.16 3.12
CA PRO A 79 25.91 1.90 2.09
C PRO A 79 24.99 1.03 1.23
N GLU A 80 25.39 -0.20 0.94
CA GLU A 80 24.66 -1.16 0.14
C GLU A 80 23.32 -1.61 0.75
N LEU A 81 23.14 -1.40 2.06
CA LEU A 81 21.89 -1.78 2.76
C LEU A 81 20.83 -0.68 2.77
N TRP A 82 21.16 0.55 2.40
CA TRP A 82 20.16 1.63 2.38
C TRP A 82 19.01 1.39 1.41
N GLY A 83 19.28 0.74 0.27
CA GLY A 83 18.23 0.36 -0.68
C GLY A 83 17.25 -0.67 -0.10
N VAL A 84 17.76 -1.66 0.64
CA VAL A 84 16.94 -2.64 1.36
C VAL A 84 16.14 -1.95 2.45
N ALA A 85 16.78 -1.12 3.27
CA ALA A 85 16.14 -0.35 4.33
C ALA A 85 14.98 0.49 3.78
N ALA A 86 15.19 1.20 2.68
CA ALA A 86 14.18 2.03 2.05
C ALA A 86 12.93 1.24 1.64
N LYS A 87 13.11 0.07 1.03
CA LYS A 87 12.00 -0.79 0.61
C LYS A 87 11.27 -1.42 1.80
N LEU A 88 11.98 -1.89 2.84
CA LEU A 88 11.35 -2.41 4.06
C LEU A 88 10.60 -1.32 4.83
N MET A 89 11.15 -0.10 4.95
CA MET A 89 10.47 1.06 5.54
C MET A 89 9.19 1.42 4.77
N THR A 90 9.20 1.28 3.44
CA THR A 90 8.01 1.51 2.61
C THR A 90 6.91 0.48 2.91
N LEU A 91 7.24 -0.81 3.04
CA LEU A 91 6.29 -1.83 3.48
C LEU A 91 5.77 -1.54 4.89
N TYR A 92 6.66 -1.17 5.80
CA TYR A 92 6.30 -0.87 7.18
C TYR A 92 5.33 0.31 7.26
N ALA A 93 5.57 1.38 6.49
CA ALA A 93 4.66 2.53 6.40
C ALA A 93 3.22 2.12 6.04
N LYS A 94 3.06 1.17 5.13
CA LYS A 94 1.75 0.66 4.67
C LYS A 94 0.97 -0.12 5.74
N THR A 95 1.62 -0.53 6.82
CA THR A 95 0.95 -1.29 7.89
C THR A 95 0.27 -0.41 8.93
N PHE A 96 0.52 0.90 8.91
CA PHE A 96 -0.09 1.80 9.90
C PHE A 96 -1.56 2.06 9.60
N PRO A 97 -2.42 2.11 10.63
CA PRO A 97 -3.83 2.46 10.50
C PRO A 97 -4.02 3.91 10.02
N GLY A 98 -5.15 4.21 9.37
CA GLY A 98 -5.45 5.56 8.87
C GLY A 98 -5.60 6.62 9.96
N SER A 99 -5.98 6.23 11.17
CA SER A 99 -5.91 7.09 12.36
C SER A 99 -4.48 7.56 12.67
N ASP A 100 -3.48 6.83 12.19
CA ASP A 100 -2.06 7.08 12.34
C ASP A 100 -1.40 7.57 11.03
N GLY A 101 -2.17 8.25 10.16
CA GLY A 101 -1.69 8.75 8.86
C GLY A 101 -0.40 9.56 8.95
N VAL A 102 -0.17 10.28 10.05
CA VAL A 102 1.10 10.98 10.31
C VAL A 102 2.26 9.99 10.44
N LYS A 103 2.08 8.85 11.08
CA LYS A 103 3.13 7.83 11.21
C LYS A 103 3.48 7.23 9.85
N ALA A 104 2.47 6.86 9.04
CA ALA A 104 2.70 6.37 7.69
C ALA A 104 3.49 7.37 6.84
N VAL A 105 3.10 8.65 6.85
CA VAL A 105 3.78 9.74 6.14
C VAL A 105 5.23 9.90 6.61
N ASN A 106 5.48 9.85 7.91
CA ASN A 106 6.84 9.95 8.47
C ASN A 106 7.72 8.78 8.01
N TRP A 107 7.19 7.55 8.01
CA TRP A 107 7.92 6.39 7.52
C TRP A 107 8.19 6.44 6.01
N TYR A 108 7.24 6.95 5.19
CA TYR A 108 7.50 7.21 3.77
C TYR A 108 8.58 8.27 3.57
N GLY A 109 8.63 9.31 4.41
CA GLY A 109 9.70 10.30 4.40
C GLY A 109 11.05 9.67 4.68
N MET A 110 11.16 8.89 5.76
CA MET A 110 12.39 8.16 6.10
C MET A 110 12.80 7.16 5.00
N ALA A 111 11.85 6.47 4.39
CA ALA A 111 12.12 5.56 3.28
C ALA A 111 12.70 6.31 2.06
N ALA A 112 12.17 7.50 1.75
CA ALA A 112 12.68 8.33 0.66
C ALA A 112 14.12 8.83 0.95
N GLU A 113 14.42 9.24 2.18
CA GLU A 113 15.78 9.62 2.59
C GLU A 113 16.75 8.43 2.54
N ALA A 114 16.31 7.25 2.99
CA ALA A 114 17.10 6.01 2.88
C ALA A 114 17.37 5.64 1.41
N ALA A 115 16.38 5.79 0.54
CA ALA A 115 16.54 5.59 -0.88
C ALA A 115 17.56 6.57 -1.50
N ASP A 116 17.56 7.84 -1.07
CA ASP A 116 18.55 8.82 -1.51
C ASP A 116 19.97 8.44 -1.07
N ARG A 117 20.13 7.93 0.14
CA ARG A 117 21.42 7.45 0.66
C ARG A 117 21.92 6.21 -0.08
N SER A 118 21.05 5.38 -0.63
CA SER A 118 21.45 4.21 -1.44
C SER A 118 22.17 4.60 -2.72
N GLY A 119 21.93 5.82 -3.23
CA GLY A 119 22.44 6.28 -4.52
C GLY A 119 21.84 5.58 -5.74
N ASP A 120 20.99 4.55 -5.53
CA ASP A 120 20.37 3.79 -6.61
C ASP A 120 19.14 4.52 -7.19
N PRO A 121 19.19 4.96 -8.47
CA PRO A 121 18.11 5.70 -9.10
C PRO A 121 16.78 4.92 -9.10
N ASP A 122 16.81 3.62 -9.35
CA ASP A 122 15.61 2.81 -9.44
C ASP A 122 14.91 2.68 -8.08
N THR A 123 15.66 2.49 -7.00
CA THR A 123 15.13 2.49 -5.64
C THR A 123 14.53 3.86 -5.26
N ARG A 124 15.18 4.96 -5.63
CA ARG A 124 14.71 6.33 -5.35
C ARG A 124 13.36 6.61 -6.00
N VAL A 125 13.18 6.20 -7.26
CA VAL A 125 11.91 6.31 -7.99
C VAL A 125 10.88 5.37 -7.43
N TRP A 126 11.26 4.10 -7.18
CA TRP A 126 10.34 3.08 -6.67
C TRP A 126 9.72 3.44 -5.34
N VAL A 127 10.53 3.85 -4.35
CA VAL A 127 10.05 4.19 -3.00
C VAL A 127 9.04 5.33 -3.04
N ARG A 128 9.34 6.40 -3.75
CA ARG A 128 8.45 7.57 -3.89
C ARG A 128 7.17 7.22 -4.65
N GLY A 129 7.30 6.49 -5.75
CA GLY A 129 6.14 6.04 -6.52
C GLY A 129 5.24 5.11 -5.72
N ARG A 130 5.85 4.16 -4.97
CA ARG A 130 5.10 3.20 -4.15
C ARG A 130 4.37 3.87 -2.99
N ALA A 131 4.97 4.88 -2.37
CA ALA A 131 4.33 5.71 -1.36
C ALA A 131 3.17 6.55 -1.95
N ALA A 132 3.39 7.13 -3.13
CA ALA A 132 2.39 7.94 -3.82
C ALA A 132 1.13 7.13 -4.17
N ILE A 133 1.30 5.92 -4.74
CA ILE A 133 0.12 5.08 -5.05
C ILE A 133 -0.56 4.58 -3.78
N ALA A 134 0.17 4.24 -2.72
CA ALA A 134 -0.44 3.80 -1.48
C ALA A 134 -1.34 4.90 -0.88
N LEU A 135 -0.83 6.10 -0.73
CA LEU A 135 -1.57 7.25 -0.19
C LEU A 135 -2.72 7.70 -1.12
N GLY A 136 -2.48 7.75 -2.43
CA GLY A 136 -3.50 8.14 -3.42
C GLY A 136 -4.64 7.12 -3.51
N TYR A 137 -4.30 5.85 -3.51
CA TYR A 137 -5.30 4.76 -3.51
C TYR A 137 -6.16 4.76 -2.25
N GLU A 138 -5.55 4.99 -1.08
CA GLU A 138 -6.24 5.10 0.20
C GLU A 138 -7.06 6.40 0.34
N GLY A 139 -6.76 7.41 -0.46
CA GLY A 139 -7.36 8.74 -0.29
C GLY A 139 -6.77 9.51 0.89
N ALA A 140 -5.59 9.14 1.37
CA ALA A 140 -4.94 9.73 2.53
C ALA A 140 -3.80 10.68 2.15
N ALA A 141 -3.66 11.80 2.89
CA ALA A 141 -2.54 12.73 2.74
C ALA A 141 -2.26 13.13 1.28
N LEU A 142 -3.28 13.45 0.50
CA LEU A 142 -3.20 13.71 -0.95
C LEU A 142 -2.09 14.71 -1.36
N PRO A 143 -1.82 15.80 -0.62
CA PRO A 143 -0.70 16.68 -0.95
C PRO A 143 0.66 16.00 -0.87
N VAL A 144 0.84 15.04 0.06
CA VAL A 144 2.07 14.25 0.20
C VAL A 144 2.19 13.25 -0.93
N ALA A 145 1.09 12.56 -1.29
CA ALA A 145 1.03 11.64 -2.41
C ALA A 145 1.45 12.33 -3.72
N ASP A 146 0.87 13.49 -4.00
CA ASP A 146 1.17 14.29 -5.21
C ASP A 146 2.63 14.77 -5.25
N ARG A 147 3.16 15.24 -4.12
CA ARG A 147 4.56 15.65 -4.00
C ARG A 147 5.53 14.49 -4.25
N LEU A 148 5.31 13.35 -3.60
CA LEU A 148 6.16 12.17 -3.78
C LEU A 148 6.12 11.64 -5.22
N ALA A 149 4.95 11.63 -5.84
CA ALA A 149 4.82 11.27 -7.25
C ALA A 149 5.58 12.25 -8.16
N ALA A 150 5.42 13.56 -7.94
CA ALA A 150 6.14 14.57 -8.71
C ALA A 150 7.66 14.46 -8.54
N GLU A 151 8.16 14.15 -7.35
CA GLU A 151 9.58 13.87 -7.08
C GLU A 151 10.05 12.64 -7.86
N ALA A 152 9.30 11.53 -7.81
CA ALA A 152 9.63 10.30 -8.55
C ALA A 152 9.74 10.55 -10.06
N LEU A 153 8.77 11.28 -10.63
CA LEU A 153 8.72 11.58 -12.07
C LEU A 153 9.85 12.50 -12.55
N ARG A 154 10.42 13.33 -11.64
CA ARG A 154 11.57 14.19 -11.95
C ARG A 154 12.91 13.47 -11.83
N LEU A 155 12.99 12.39 -11.05
CA LEU A 155 14.23 11.63 -10.83
C LEU A 155 14.64 10.80 -12.05
N ASP A 156 13.66 10.23 -12.76
CA ASP A 156 13.93 9.39 -13.93
C ASP A 156 12.69 9.35 -14.84
N ASP A 157 12.90 9.49 -16.15
CA ASP A 157 11.87 9.44 -17.17
C ASP A 157 11.73 8.06 -17.83
N ARG A 158 12.64 7.11 -17.53
CA ARG A 158 12.58 5.74 -18.04
C ARG A 158 11.34 5.01 -17.53
N PRO A 159 10.68 4.18 -18.35
CA PRO A 159 9.63 3.29 -17.90
C PRO A 159 10.15 2.37 -16.78
N SER A 160 9.46 2.37 -15.63
CA SER A 160 9.79 1.54 -14.48
C SER A 160 8.54 1.32 -13.62
N LEU A 161 8.56 0.30 -12.75
CA LEU A 161 7.47 0.09 -11.78
C LEU A 161 7.31 1.27 -10.81
N GLY A 162 8.41 1.93 -10.48
CA GLY A 162 8.36 3.14 -9.65
C GLY A 162 7.63 4.29 -10.35
N ARG A 163 7.94 4.52 -11.65
CA ARG A 163 7.25 5.52 -12.47
C ARG A 163 5.77 5.17 -12.66
N LEU A 164 5.45 3.90 -12.94
CA LEU A 164 4.08 3.42 -13.02
C LEU A 164 3.28 3.77 -11.76
N ASN A 165 3.83 3.41 -10.61
CA ASN A 165 3.21 3.70 -9.30
C ASN A 165 3.04 5.21 -9.08
N ALA A 166 4.00 6.06 -9.46
CA ALA A 166 3.91 7.51 -9.34
C ALA A 166 2.78 8.08 -10.21
N VAL A 167 2.70 7.67 -11.48
CA VAL A 167 1.65 8.09 -12.41
C VAL A 167 0.27 7.67 -11.89
N MET A 168 0.11 6.40 -11.48
CA MET A 168 -1.16 5.91 -10.93
C MET A 168 -1.51 6.59 -9.60
N GLY A 169 -0.53 6.88 -8.75
CA GLY A 169 -0.74 7.65 -7.52
C GLY A 169 -1.32 9.05 -7.81
N ARG A 170 -0.76 9.77 -8.77
CA ARG A 170 -1.29 11.07 -9.22
C ARG A 170 -2.66 10.96 -9.86
N ALA A 171 -2.92 9.89 -10.61
CA ALA A 171 -4.24 9.64 -11.19
C ALA A 171 -5.31 9.54 -10.10
N HIS A 172 -5.05 8.78 -9.03
CA HIS A 172 -5.95 8.70 -7.87
C HIS A 172 -6.12 10.04 -7.15
N VAL A 173 -5.03 10.82 -6.98
CA VAL A 173 -5.11 12.16 -6.40
C VAL A 173 -5.99 13.07 -7.24
N ALA A 174 -5.83 13.07 -8.57
CA ALA A 174 -6.65 13.85 -9.49
C ALA A 174 -8.14 13.44 -9.42
N ALA A 175 -8.43 12.14 -9.41
CA ALA A 175 -9.80 11.63 -9.28
C ALA A 175 -10.47 12.11 -7.98
N LEU A 176 -9.77 12.03 -6.85
CA LEU A 176 -10.27 12.48 -5.55
C LEU A 176 -10.43 14.00 -5.44
N ARG A 177 -9.71 14.76 -6.26
CA ARG A 177 -9.87 16.22 -6.40
C ARG A 177 -10.96 16.62 -7.41
N GLY A 178 -11.60 15.65 -8.07
CA GLY A 178 -12.61 15.89 -9.11
C GLY A 178 -12.04 16.29 -10.48
N ASP A 179 -10.72 16.21 -10.66
CA ASP A 179 -10.06 16.49 -11.95
C ASP A 179 -10.07 15.22 -12.83
N ARG A 180 -11.25 14.97 -13.41
CA ARG A 180 -11.53 13.81 -14.27
C ARG A 180 -10.59 13.75 -15.48
N SER A 181 -10.34 14.88 -16.13
CA SER A 181 -9.52 14.93 -17.35
C SER A 181 -8.08 14.50 -17.06
N THR A 182 -7.46 15.07 -16.04
CA THR A 182 -6.12 14.70 -15.61
C THR A 182 -6.06 13.24 -15.15
N ALA A 183 -7.06 12.78 -14.40
CA ALA A 183 -7.09 11.40 -13.92
C ALA A 183 -7.11 10.38 -15.05
N LEU A 184 -7.95 10.57 -16.09
CA LEU A 184 -8.03 9.69 -17.26
C LEU A 184 -6.74 9.74 -18.11
N THR A 185 -6.18 10.93 -18.33
CA THR A 185 -4.90 11.07 -19.05
C THR A 185 -3.78 10.30 -18.36
N LEU A 186 -3.67 10.40 -17.04
CA LEU A 186 -2.69 9.67 -16.24
C LEU A 186 -2.97 8.16 -16.20
N ALA A 187 -4.24 7.74 -16.18
CA ALA A 187 -4.60 6.32 -16.29
C ALA A 187 -4.11 5.71 -17.61
N ASP A 188 -4.26 6.42 -18.72
CA ASP A 188 -3.77 6.00 -20.04
C ASP A 188 -2.23 6.00 -20.11
N GLU A 189 -1.57 6.96 -19.49
CA GLU A 189 -0.10 6.93 -19.32
C GLU A 189 0.31 5.69 -18.50
N GLY A 190 -0.39 5.41 -17.39
CA GLY A 190 -0.15 4.24 -16.56
C GLY A 190 -0.27 2.92 -17.34
N ARG A 191 -1.30 2.77 -18.19
CA ARG A 191 -1.44 1.59 -19.07
C ARG A 191 -0.23 1.44 -19.99
N ARG A 192 0.18 2.52 -20.70
CA ARG A 192 1.33 2.49 -21.60
C ARG A 192 2.66 2.17 -20.89
N ILE A 193 2.84 2.62 -19.65
CA ILE A 193 4.01 2.24 -18.86
C ILE A 193 3.92 0.76 -18.47
N HIS A 194 2.76 0.29 -17.99
CA HIS A 194 2.56 -1.10 -17.61
C HIS A 194 2.85 -2.06 -18.76
N ASP A 195 2.42 -1.75 -19.99
CA ASP A 195 2.70 -2.57 -21.18
C ASP A 195 4.20 -2.81 -21.43
N ARG A 196 5.06 -1.94 -20.89
CA ARG A 196 6.51 -2.03 -21.04
C ARG A 196 7.23 -2.70 -19.85
N VAL A 197 6.66 -2.57 -18.66
CA VAL A 197 7.36 -2.93 -17.42
C VAL A 197 6.52 -3.78 -16.45
N GLY A 198 5.32 -4.19 -16.83
CA GLY A 198 4.47 -5.04 -16.00
C GLY A 198 5.17 -6.32 -15.56
N SER A 199 4.88 -6.76 -14.37
CA SER A 199 5.56 -7.90 -13.73
C SER A 199 4.88 -9.21 -14.07
N HIS A 200 5.67 -10.27 -14.27
CA HIS A 200 5.18 -11.64 -14.34
C HIS A 200 4.93 -12.25 -12.95
N GLU A 201 5.61 -11.76 -11.92
CA GLU A 201 5.44 -12.16 -10.53
C GLU A 201 4.06 -11.73 -10.02
N GLN A 202 3.29 -12.68 -9.46
CA GLN A 202 1.86 -12.51 -9.22
C GLN A 202 1.51 -12.10 -7.78
N ASP A 203 2.35 -12.40 -6.80
CA ASP A 203 2.01 -12.35 -5.38
C ASP A 203 3.04 -11.61 -4.50
N SER A 204 3.83 -10.72 -5.10
CA SER A 204 4.75 -9.84 -4.37
C SER A 204 4.29 -8.38 -4.35
N ASP A 205 4.50 -7.67 -3.22
CA ASP A 205 4.24 -6.23 -3.15
C ASP A 205 5.20 -5.40 -4.02
N TYR A 206 6.33 -5.97 -4.38
CA TYR A 206 7.30 -5.33 -5.28
C TYR A 206 6.93 -5.45 -6.76
N ALA A 207 5.93 -6.25 -7.10
CA ALA A 207 5.45 -6.49 -8.43
C ALA A 207 4.16 -5.73 -8.75
N VAL A 208 3.92 -5.44 -10.02
CA VAL A 208 2.63 -4.96 -10.53
C VAL A 208 2.25 -5.83 -11.73
N PRO A 209 1.70 -7.04 -11.49
CA PRO A 209 1.13 -7.88 -12.54
C PRO A 209 -0.13 -7.25 -13.13
N TRP A 210 -0.63 -7.82 -14.23
CA TRP A 210 -1.81 -7.31 -14.93
C TRP A 210 -3.05 -7.16 -14.05
N TRP A 211 -3.33 -8.17 -13.21
CA TRP A 211 -4.46 -8.09 -12.30
C TRP A 211 -4.36 -6.92 -11.33
N ARG A 212 -3.14 -6.64 -10.81
CA ARG A 212 -2.94 -5.55 -9.84
C ARG A 212 -3.07 -4.17 -10.48
N GLN A 213 -2.58 -4.02 -11.70
CA GLN A 213 -2.81 -2.80 -12.50
C GLN A 213 -4.30 -2.54 -12.68
N ASN A 214 -5.07 -3.59 -12.97
CA ASN A 214 -6.52 -3.47 -13.13
C ASN A 214 -7.26 -3.22 -11.80
N VAL A 215 -6.75 -3.68 -10.65
CA VAL A 215 -7.25 -3.27 -9.33
C VAL A 215 -7.10 -1.75 -9.14
N PHE A 216 -5.96 -1.17 -9.51
CA PHE A 216 -5.76 0.29 -9.44
C PHE A 216 -6.73 1.03 -10.37
N LEU A 217 -6.84 0.59 -11.60
CA LEU A 217 -7.76 1.18 -12.58
C LEU A 217 -9.22 1.06 -12.16
N SER A 218 -9.64 -0.09 -11.66
CA SER A 218 -11.00 -0.32 -11.19
C SER A 218 -11.45 0.71 -10.15
N LEU A 219 -10.65 0.96 -9.11
CA LEU A 219 -10.99 1.98 -8.11
C LEU A 219 -10.97 3.39 -8.70
N LEU A 220 -9.95 3.71 -9.50
CA LEU A 220 -9.84 5.01 -10.14
C LEU A 220 -11.09 5.33 -10.96
N LEU A 221 -11.50 4.40 -11.82
CA LEU A 221 -12.66 4.55 -12.70
C LEU A 221 -13.97 4.56 -11.91
N ALA A 222 -14.08 3.75 -10.85
CA ALA A 222 -15.22 3.80 -9.93
C ALA A 222 -15.36 5.17 -9.26
N ARG A 223 -14.27 5.79 -8.82
CA ARG A 223 -14.25 7.15 -8.25
C ARG A 223 -14.70 8.22 -9.25
N LEU A 224 -14.42 8.01 -10.53
CA LEU A 224 -14.81 8.92 -11.61
C LEU A 224 -16.24 8.69 -12.13
N GLY A 225 -16.91 7.61 -11.70
CA GLY A 225 -18.21 7.22 -12.24
C GLY A 225 -18.15 6.61 -13.64
N GLU A 226 -17.00 6.09 -14.06
CA GLU A 226 -16.77 5.43 -15.33
C GLU A 226 -17.22 3.96 -15.25
N GLU A 227 -18.53 3.71 -15.24
CA GLU A 227 -19.11 2.41 -14.95
C GLU A 227 -18.56 1.29 -15.85
N HIS A 228 -18.59 1.50 -17.17
CA HIS A 228 -18.12 0.51 -18.14
C HIS A 228 -16.64 0.19 -17.95
N GLY A 229 -15.81 1.21 -17.89
CA GLY A 229 -14.36 1.02 -17.70
C GLY A 229 -14.00 0.41 -16.35
N ALA A 230 -14.74 0.75 -15.28
CA ALA A 230 -14.57 0.14 -13.97
C ALA A 230 -14.93 -1.35 -13.99
N ALA A 231 -16.04 -1.72 -14.63
CA ALA A 231 -16.46 -3.12 -14.78
C ALA A 231 -15.45 -3.94 -15.58
N GLU A 232 -14.98 -3.42 -16.73
CA GLU A 232 -13.93 -4.07 -17.53
C GLU A 232 -12.65 -4.31 -16.74
N ALA A 233 -12.19 -3.31 -15.97
CA ALA A 233 -11.01 -3.44 -15.13
C ALA A 233 -11.21 -4.46 -14.00
N GLN A 234 -12.41 -4.54 -13.40
CA GLN A 234 -12.77 -5.53 -12.39
C GLN A 234 -12.72 -6.95 -12.95
N GLU A 235 -13.30 -7.16 -14.11
CA GLU A 235 -13.31 -8.47 -14.78
C GLU A 235 -11.90 -8.89 -15.20
N ALA A 236 -11.10 -7.95 -15.73
CA ALA A 236 -9.71 -8.20 -16.09
C ALA A 236 -8.87 -8.58 -14.86
N ALA A 237 -9.05 -7.87 -13.75
CA ALA A 237 -8.38 -8.23 -12.49
C ALA A 237 -8.82 -9.60 -11.98
N ALA A 238 -10.14 -9.87 -11.92
CA ALA A 238 -10.69 -11.10 -11.36
C ALA A 238 -10.25 -12.37 -12.11
N ARG A 239 -10.00 -12.27 -13.43
CA ARG A 239 -9.53 -13.42 -14.23
C ARG A 239 -8.13 -13.91 -13.87
N GLU A 240 -7.25 -13.03 -13.41
CA GLU A 240 -5.83 -13.35 -13.18
C GLU A 240 -5.44 -13.22 -11.70
N LEU A 241 -6.34 -12.71 -10.85
CA LEU A 241 -6.08 -12.57 -9.42
C LEU A 241 -5.84 -13.94 -8.77
N PRO A 242 -4.69 -14.16 -8.11
CA PRO A 242 -4.43 -15.40 -7.41
C PRO A 242 -5.48 -15.69 -6.32
N PRO A 243 -6.04 -16.90 -6.27
CA PRO A 243 -7.05 -17.26 -5.26
C PRO A 243 -6.51 -17.24 -3.81
N THR A 244 -5.19 -17.26 -3.67
CA THR A 244 -4.49 -17.15 -2.37
C THR A 244 -4.51 -15.73 -1.80
N LEU A 245 -5.01 -14.75 -2.55
CA LEU A 245 -5.05 -13.33 -2.16
C LEU A 245 -6.48 -12.80 -1.97
N PRO A 246 -7.29 -13.38 -1.06
CA PRO A 246 -8.72 -13.04 -0.90
C PRO A 246 -8.95 -11.57 -0.53
N ARG A 247 -7.98 -10.91 0.11
CA ARG A 247 -8.04 -9.48 0.39
C ARG A 247 -8.24 -8.64 -0.87
N PHE A 248 -7.63 -9.02 -2.00
CA PHE A 248 -7.79 -8.28 -3.26
C PHE A 248 -9.12 -8.57 -3.95
N THR A 249 -9.69 -9.76 -3.76
CA THR A 249 -11.09 -10.02 -4.13
C THR A 249 -12.02 -9.05 -3.40
N THR A 250 -11.83 -8.89 -2.09
CA THR A 250 -12.60 -7.93 -1.29
C THR A 250 -12.43 -6.48 -1.81
N HIS A 251 -11.21 -6.08 -2.24
CA HIS A 251 -11.04 -4.76 -2.89
C HIS A 251 -11.96 -4.60 -4.10
N LEU A 252 -12.00 -5.58 -5.00
CA LEU A 252 -12.86 -5.52 -6.19
C LEU A 252 -14.34 -5.44 -5.83
N GLU A 253 -14.79 -6.18 -4.81
CA GLU A 253 -16.17 -6.11 -4.34
C GLU A 253 -16.51 -4.73 -3.74
N LEU A 254 -15.57 -4.10 -3.01
CA LEU A 254 -15.76 -2.74 -2.53
C LEU A 254 -15.80 -1.72 -3.69
N HIS A 255 -15.03 -1.92 -4.75
CA HIS A 255 -15.13 -1.05 -5.94
C HIS A 255 -16.50 -1.15 -6.60
N ARG A 256 -17.12 -2.36 -6.66
CA ARG A 256 -18.51 -2.53 -7.11
C ARG A 256 -19.48 -1.80 -6.19
N GLY A 257 -19.34 -1.94 -4.88
CA GLY A 257 -20.13 -1.20 -3.91
C GLY A 257 -20.05 0.31 -4.09
N LEU A 258 -18.85 0.84 -4.39
CA LEU A 258 -18.66 2.25 -4.70
C LEU A 258 -19.40 2.66 -5.98
N MET A 259 -19.35 1.85 -7.03
CA MET A 259 -20.10 2.10 -8.27
C MET A 259 -21.61 2.14 -8.01
N MET A 260 -22.17 1.14 -7.32
CA MET A 260 -23.58 1.11 -6.96
C MET A 260 -23.99 2.38 -6.19
N ALA A 261 -23.19 2.78 -5.20
CA ALA A 261 -23.48 3.98 -4.42
C ALA A 261 -23.47 5.26 -5.28
N ARG A 262 -22.52 5.36 -6.22
CA ARG A 262 -22.41 6.51 -7.15
C ARG A 262 -23.49 6.53 -8.22
N SER A 263 -23.98 5.35 -8.65
CA SER A 263 -25.11 5.21 -9.58
C SER A 263 -26.48 5.48 -8.92
N GLY A 264 -26.50 5.85 -7.63
CA GLY A 264 -27.72 6.25 -6.91
C GLY A 264 -28.21 5.24 -5.86
N ASP A 265 -27.80 3.97 -5.94
CA ASP A 265 -28.13 2.94 -4.93
C ASP A 265 -27.09 2.95 -3.77
N ARG A 266 -27.14 3.99 -2.98
CA ARG A 266 -26.19 4.17 -1.85
C ARG A 266 -26.38 3.13 -0.76
N ALA A 267 -27.61 2.85 -0.40
CA ALA A 267 -27.89 1.89 0.66
C ALA A 267 -27.50 0.48 0.23
N GLY A 268 -27.83 0.08 -1.01
CA GLY A 268 -27.42 -1.18 -1.61
C GLY A 268 -25.90 -1.28 -1.74
N GLY A 269 -25.23 -0.24 -2.26
CA GLY A 269 -23.77 -0.20 -2.41
C GLY A 269 -23.03 -0.31 -1.07
N ALA A 270 -23.47 0.43 -0.04
CA ALA A 270 -22.88 0.34 1.30
C ALA A 270 -23.14 -1.02 1.97
N GLY A 271 -24.35 -1.55 1.82
CA GLY A 271 -24.72 -2.89 2.31
C GLY A 271 -23.89 -3.98 1.64
N TYR A 272 -23.74 -3.93 0.33
CA TYR A 272 -22.94 -4.85 -0.46
C TYR A 272 -21.46 -4.84 -0.03
N ALA A 273 -20.86 -3.64 0.06
CA ALA A 273 -19.48 -3.48 0.46
C ALA A 273 -19.21 -4.00 1.89
N ARG A 274 -20.15 -3.74 2.83
CA ARG A 274 -20.07 -4.22 4.21
C ARG A 274 -20.09 -5.74 4.27
N ALA A 275 -21.04 -6.36 3.57
CA ALA A 275 -21.14 -7.81 3.49
C ALA A 275 -19.88 -8.46 2.89
N ALA A 276 -19.29 -7.85 1.85
CA ALA A 276 -18.06 -8.34 1.25
C ALA A 276 -16.87 -8.24 2.23
N LEU A 277 -16.78 -7.17 3.03
CA LEU A 277 -15.73 -7.03 4.04
C LEU A 277 -15.91 -8.04 5.18
N GLU A 278 -17.14 -8.32 5.62
CA GLU A 278 -17.45 -9.28 6.68
C GLU A 278 -17.09 -10.73 6.32
N GLN A 279 -17.06 -11.07 5.02
CA GLN A 279 -16.60 -12.39 4.56
C GLN A 279 -15.08 -12.58 4.69
N LEU A 280 -14.32 -11.51 4.77
CA LEU A 280 -12.87 -11.57 4.97
C LEU A 280 -12.57 -11.70 6.46
N PRO A 281 -11.69 -12.64 6.89
CA PRO A 281 -11.29 -12.76 8.29
C PRO A 281 -10.78 -11.42 8.85
N PRO A 282 -11.17 -11.04 10.09
CA PRO A 282 -10.87 -9.72 10.66
C PRO A 282 -9.38 -9.36 10.69
N GLU A 283 -8.48 -10.34 10.88
CA GLU A 283 -7.04 -10.16 10.88
C GLU A 283 -6.49 -9.73 9.50
N LYS A 284 -7.25 -9.97 8.42
CA LYS A 284 -6.92 -9.54 7.06
C LYS A 284 -7.55 -8.20 6.66
N HIS A 285 -8.35 -7.60 7.54
CA HIS A 285 -8.92 -6.27 7.29
C HIS A 285 -7.80 -5.23 7.31
N SER A 286 -7.36 -4.83 6.12
CA SER A 286 -6.38 -3.74 5.99
C SER A 286 -7.02 -2.38 6.26
N LEU A 287 -6.16 -1.39 6.55
CA LEU A 287 -6.58 0.00 6.63
C LEU A 287 -7.30 0.44 5.36
N THR A 288 -6.72 0.13 4.20
CA THR A 288 -7.25 0.52 2.88
C THR A 288 -8.68 0.05 2.68
N LEU A 289 -9.01 -1.19 3.07
CA LEU A 289 -10.39 -1.71 2.98
C LEU A 289 -11.37 -0.92 3.85
N ARG A 290 -10.96 -0.59 5.09
CA ARG A 290 -11.80 0.20 6.00
C ARG A 290 -12.02 1.63 5.51
N MET A 291 -10.97 2.27 4.99
CA MET A 291 -11.08 3.62 4.42
C MET A 291 -11.98 3.63 3.18
N LEU A 292 -11.86 2.60 2.33
CA LEU A 292 -12.70 2.47 1.14
C LEU A 292 -14.18 2.23 1.53
N LEU A 293 -14.45 1.41 2.54
CA LEU A 293 -15.82 1.25 3.05
C LEU A 293 -16.37 2.59 3.57
N ALA A 294 -15.58 3.36 4.33
CA ALA A 294 -15.98 4.67 4.81
C ALA A 294 -16.23 5.66 3.64
N GLU A 295 -15.43 5.61 2.57
CA GLU A 295 -15.65 6.38 1.34
C GLU A 295 -17.02 6.04 0.73
N ILE A 296 -17.36 4.74 0.61
CA ILE A 296 -18.64 4.28 0.06
C ILE A 296 -19.82 4.77 0.90
N GLU A 297 -19.71 4.66 2.22
CA GLU A 297 -20.75 5.10 3.17
C GLU A 297 -20.96 6.62 3.16
N SER A 298 -19.93 7.39 2.76
CA SER A 298 -19.95 8.86 2.71
C SER A 298 -20.38 9.44 1.35
N VAL A 299 -20.72 8.60 0.35
CA VAL A 299 -21.17 9.12 -0.96
C VAL A 299 -22.38 10.04 -0.78
N PRO A 300 -22.32 11.33 -1.21
CA PRO A 300 -23.38 12.29 -0.97
C PRO A 300 -24.68 11.94 -1.70
N ALA A 301 -25.79 12.48 -1.20
CA ALA A 301 -27.05 12.48 -1.93
C ALA A 301 -26.86 13.34 -3.18
N GLY A 302 -27.13 12.79 -4.34
CA GLY A 302 -27.21 13.53 -5.61
C GLY A 302 -28.38 14.52 -5.61
#